data_e3552c673f74d0a323a1801c56fa52d6
#
_entry.id   e3552c673f74d0a323a1801c56fa52d6
#
_cell.length_a   1.000
_cell.length_b   1.000
_cell.length_c   1.000
_cell.angle_alpha   90.00
_cell.angle_beta   90.00
_cell.angle_gamma   90.00
#
_symmetry.space_group_name_H-M   'P 1'
#
loop_
_entity.id
_entity.type
_entity.pdbx_description
1 polymer ?
#
loop_
_entity_poly.entity_id
_entity_poly.type
_entity_poly.pdbx_seq_one_letter_code
_entity_poly.pdbx_strand_id
1 'polypeptide(L)'
;LATESLFEEIFAQIADACSQLGVSVAGGHSEVTTGLDRPLVIGQMLGEVNSNEVIRSSGLLPGDALLLTKGLAIEATSIVAREMPDTLRGKGWSDRDLAEAANYLTQPGISVVEDARIAQAAGEIHALHDPTEGGVATALVEIATASGVDLDIDADTLPISLLSQRLCDDVGIDPFGAISSGALLIGCTAGTTRTIVDALATRGIVAAQIGTVRSGRVEGRSSEVRLRRDNSWEALPQFSVDEIARLFTE
;
A
#
# COMPACT_ATOMS: atom_id res chain seq x y z
N LEU A 1 -12.33 0.69 -27.61
CA LEU A 1 -11.92 -0.11 -28.76
C LEU A 1 -10.40 -0.24 -28.76
N ALA A 2 -9.89 -1.45 -28.97
CA ALA A 2 -8.45 -1.69 -29.08
C ALA A 2 -7.90 -1.00 -30.34
N THR A 3 -6.87 -0.19 -30.18
CA THR A 3 -6.14 0.49 -31.25
C THR A 3 -4.66 0.14 -31.17
N GLU A 4 -3.95 0.23 -32.29
CA GLU A 4 -2.49 0.02 -32.32
C GLU A 4 -1.78 0.98 -31.34
N SER A 5 -2.16 2.26 -31.32
CA SER A 5 -1.62 3.27 -30.41
C SER A 5 -1.80 2.89 -28.94
N LEU A 6 -2.96 2.36 -28.53
CA LEU A 6 -3.19 1.91 -27.15
C LEU A 6 -2.26 0.74 -26.78
N PHE A 7 -2.02 -0.20 -27.71
CA PHE A 7 -1.04 -1.27 -27.48
C PHE A 7 0.37 -0.73 -27.32
N GLU A 8 0.80 0.16 -28.20
CA GLU A 8 2.13 0.78 -28.13
C GLU A 8 2.32 1.52 -26.80
N GLU A 9 1.32 2.28 -26.34
CA GLU A 9 1.37 3.00 -25.06
C GLU A 9 1.48 2.04 -23.87
N ILE A 10 0.69 0.97 -23.83
CA ILE A 10 0.75 -0.03 -22.75
C ILE A 10 2.12 -0.71 -22.71
N PHE A 11 2.62 -1.16 -23.88
CA PHE A 11 3.93 -1.81 -23.94
C PHE A 11 5.09 -0.87 -23.59
N ALA A 12 5.01 0.39 -24.01
CA ALA A 12 6.00 1.39 -23.63
C ALA A 12 6.04 1.60 -22.11
N GLN A 13 4.89 1.74 -21.47
CA GLN A 13 4.81 1.89 -20.00
C GLN A 13 5.35 0.66 -19.26
N ILE A 14 5.02 -0.55 -19.73
CA ILE A 14 5.56 -1.80 -19.16
C ILE A 14 7.08 -1.84 -19.30
N ALA A 15 7.60 -1.54 -20.50
CA ALA A 15 9.04 -1.54 -20.77
C ALA A 15 9.79 -0.53 -19.90
N ASP A 16 9.25 0.68 -19.76
CA ASP A 16 9.82 1.73 -18.92
C ASP A 16 9.84 1.32 -17.45
N ALA A 17 8.74 0.80 -16.91
CA ALA A 17 8.67 0.33 -15.53
C ALA A 17 9.66 -0.82 -15.27
N CYS A 18 9.72 -1.81 -16.17
CA CYS A 18 10.68 -2.91 -16.08
C CYS A 18 12.13 -2.42 -16.13
N SER A 19 12.44 -1.47 -17.00
CA SER A 19 13.78 -0.86 -17.11
C SER A 19 14.18 -0.15 -15.82
N GLN A 20 13.27 0.64 -15.22
CA GLN A 20 13.52 1.35 -13.97
C GLN A 20 13.76 0.39 -12.78
N LEU A 21 13.08 -0.75 -12.77
CA LEU A 21 13.23 -1.76 -11.72
C LEU A 21 14.38 -2.73 -11.97
N GLY A 22 15.00 -2.69 -13.15
CA GLY A 22 16.06 -3.62 -13.54
C GLY A 22 15.55 -5.06 -13.75
N VAL A 23 14.28 -5.19 -14.18
CA VAL A 23 13.66 -6.49 -14.49
C VAL A 23 13.42 -6.62 -16.00
N SER A 24 13.26 -7.85 -16.48
CA SER A 24 13.06 -8.13 -17.90
C SER A 24 11.67 -8.72 -18.15
N VAL A 25 11.02 -8.29 -19.23
CA VAL A 25 9.82 -8.97 -19.73
C VAL A 25 10.26 -10.28 -20.39
N ALA A 26 9.91 -11.40 -19.76
CA ALA A 26 10.32 -12.73 -20.24
C ALA A 26 9.40 -13.28 -21.34
N GLY A 27 8.18 -12.77 -21.45
CA GLY A 27 7.19 -13.19 -22.43
C GLY A 27 5.79 -12.75 -22.06
N GLY A 28 4.84 -13.11 -22.89
CA GLY A 28 3.43 -12.79 -22.70
C GLY A 28 2.62 -13.09 -23.94
N HIS A 29 1.32 -12.83 -23.83
CA HIS A 29 0.36 -12.94 -24.93
C HIS A 29 -0.57 -11.72 -24.89
N SER A 30 -0.91 -11.20 -26.04
CA SER A 30 -1.87 -10.09 -26.18
C SER A 30 -2.87 -10.43 -27.27
N GLU A 31 -4.14 -10.22 -26.97
CA GLU A 31 -5.21 -10.47 -27.95
C GLU A 31 -6.33 -9.44 -27.82
N VAL A 32 -7.09 -9.27 -28.87
CA VAL A 32 -8.36 -8.53 -28.87
C VAL A 32 -9.48 -9.54 -28.78
N THR A 33 -10.26 -9.49 -27.71
CA THR A 33 -11.38 -10.42 -27.49
C THR A 33 -12.72 -9.69 -27.41
N THR A 34 -13.81 -10.45 -27.56
CA THR A 34 -15.18 -9.92 -27.45
C THR A 34 -15.60 -9.83 -25.98
N GLY A 35 -16.51 -8.90 -25.68
CA GLY A 35 -17.09 -8.76 -24.35
C GLY A 35 -16.24 -7.97 -23.34
N LEU A 36 -15.13 -7.37 -23.78
CA LEU A 36 -14.36 -6.41 -23.02
C LEU A 36 -14.46 -5.03 -23.67
N ASP A 37 -14.79 -4.04 -22.89
CA ASP A 37 -14.89 -2.63 -23.29
C ASP A 37 -13.68 -1.78 -22.86
N ARG A 38 -12.77 -2.37 -22.10
CA ARG A 38 -11.54 -1.77 -21.58
C ARG A 38 -10.36 -2.73 -21.66
N PRO A 39 -9.11 -2.23 -21.74
CA PRO A 39 -7.94 -3.09 -21.68
C PRO A 39 -7.78 -3.70 -20.27
N LEU A 40 -7.33 -4.96 -20.23
CA LEU A 40 -6.90 -5.63 -19.02
C LEU A 40 -5.43 -6.02 -19.19
N VAL A 41 -4.61 -5.70 -18.19
CA VAL A 41 -3.21 -6.11 -18.13
C VAL A 41 -3.03 -7.00 -16.90
N ILE A 42 -2.59 -8.25 -17.14
CA ILE A 42 -2.33 -9.22 -16.08
C ILE A 42 -0.83 -9.50 -16.08
N GLY A 43 -0.15 -9.16 -14.99
CA GLY A 43 1.27 -9.39 -14.83
C GLY A 43 1.57 -10.51 -13.84
N GLN A 44 2.63 -11.27 -14.11
CA GLN A 44 3.20 -12.22 -13.16
C GLN A 44 4.70 -11.95 -13.03
N MET A 45 5.16 -11.74 -11.79
CA MET A 45 6.57 -11.57 -11.47
C MET A 45 7.17 -12.90 -11.04
N LEU A 46 8.34 -13.23 -11.57
CA LEU A 46 9.16 -14.36 -11.13
C LEU A 46 10.51 -13.83 -10.64
N GLY A 47 11.01 -14.40 -9.56
CA GLY A 47 12.32 -14.04 -9.00
C GLY A 47 12.93 -15.21 -8.25
N GLU A 48 14.22 -15.10 -7.98
CA GLU A 48 14.98 -16.07 -7.19
C GLU A 48 15.54 -15.38 -5.95
N VAL A 49 15.50 -16.09 -4.82
CA VAL A 49 16.11 -15.67 -3.56
C VAL A 49 16.62 -16.90 -2.82
N ASN A 50 17.69 -16.73 -2.05
CA ASN A 50 18.17 -17.80 -1.17
C ASN A 50 17.09 -18.15 -0.13
N SER A 51 16.90 -19.42 0.15
CA SER A 51 15.83 -19.89 1.04
C SER A 51 15.89 -19.31 2.46
N ASN A 52 17.08 -18.93 2.92
CA ASN A 52 17.32 -18.30 4.22
C ASN A 52 17.16 -16.76 4.22
N GLU A 53 16.93 -16.16 3.05
CA GLU A 53 16.77 -14.71 2.87
C GLU A 53 15.33 -14.33 2.51
N VAL A 54 14.44 -15.32 2.38
CA VAL A 54 13.03 -15.10 2.06
C VAL A 54 12.33 -14.38 3.21
N ILE A 55 11.82 -13.18 2.95
CA ILE A 55 10.94 -12.45 3.86
C ILE A 55 9.50 -12.69 3.42
N ARG A 56 8.64 -13.10 4.35
CA ARG A 56 7.24 -13.45 4.08
C ARG A 56 6.31 -12.60 4.92
N SER A 57 5.07 -12.41 4.46
CA SER A 57 4.02 -11.78 5.26
C SER A 57 3.69 -12.57 6.55
N SER A 58 4.08 -13.83 6.64
CA SER A 58 3.86 -14.71 7.81
C SER A 58 5.01 -14.71 8.81
N GLY A 59 5.92 -13.75 8.74
CA GLY A 59 7.16 -13.75 9.53
C GLY A 59 7.15 -12.92 10.80
N LEU A 60 6.07 -12.22 11.16
CA LEU A 60 6.01 -11.40 12.37
C LEU A 60 6.26 -12.21 13.63
N LEU A 61 7.08 -11.67 14.52
CA LEU A 61 7.41 -12.25 15.82
C LEU A 61 6.85 -11.38 16.96
N PRO A 62 6.40 -12.00 18.08
CA PRO A 62 6.03 -11.24 19.27
C PRO A 62 7.15 -10.31 19.74
N GLY A 63 6.80 -9.04 19.97
CA GLY A 63 7.76 -7.99 20.34
C GLY A 63 8.31 -7.18 19.18
N ASP A 64 7.98 -7.54 17.93
CA ASP A 64 8.33 -6.71 16.78
C ASP A 64 7.65 -5.35 16.82
N ALA A 65 8.33 -4.37 16.24
CA ALA A 65 7.74 -3.12 15.83
C ALA A 65 7.13 -3.28 14.43
N LEU A 66 6.01 -2.60 14.21
CA LEU A 66 5.37 -2.51 12.91
C LEU A 66 5.49 -1.09 12.38
N LEU A 67 6.07 -0.95 11.20
CA LEU A 67 6.24 0.33 10.50
C LEU A 67 5.30 0.38 9.28
N LEU A 68 4.92 1.59 8.88
CA LEU A 68 4.23 1.87 7.60
C LEU A 68 5.02 2.94 6.86
N THR A 69 5.32 2.69 5.57
CA THR A 69 5.95 3.70 4.72
C THR A 69 4.92 4.51 3.96
N LYS A 70 5.27 5.73 3.57
CA LYS A 70 4.52 6.70 2.75
C LYS A 70 3.16 7.09 3.33
N GLY A 71 2.28 6.13 3.64
CA GLY A 71 1.02 6.39 4.34
C GLY A 71 -0.23 5.80 3.70
N LEU A 72 -1.38 6.24 4.23
CA LEU A 72 -2.71 5.77 3.82
C LEU A 72 -3.13 6.35 2.47
N ALA A 73 -3.96 5.60 1.73
CA ALA A 73 -4.71 6.03 0.55
C ALA A 73 -3.86 6.62 -0.60
N ILE A 74 -2.62 6.13 -0.80
CA ILE A 74 -1.72 6.68 -1.83
C ILE A 74 -2.30 6.47 -3.23
N GLU A 75 -2.59 5.22 -3.59
CA GLU A 75 -3.15 4.90 -4.90
C GLU A 75 -4.57 5.47 -5.05
N ALA A 76 -5.40 5.37 -4.00
CA ALA A 76 -6.74 5.96 -3.98
C ALA A 76 -6.71 7.45 -4.33
N THR A 77 -5.73 8.20 -3.79
CA THR A 77 -5.54 9.62 -4.09
C THR A 77 -5.31 9.85 -5.58
N SER A 78 -4.46 9.04 -6.21
CA SER A 78 -4.20 9.16 -7.66
C SER A 78 -5.41 8.78 -8.50
N ILE A 79 -6.08 7.67 -8.18
CA ILE A 79 -7.24 7.19 -8.92
C ILE A 79 -8.37 8.23 -8.88
N VAL A 80 -8.77 8.68 -7.68
CA VAL A 80 -9.88 9.63 -7.52
C VAL A 80 -9.58 10.98 -8.19
N ALA A 81 -8.35 11.47 -8.09
CA ALA A 81 -7.97 12.71 -8.76
C ALA A 81 -8.03 12.62 -10.30
N ARG A 82 -7.79 11.45 -10.86
CA ARG A 82 -7.84 11.20 -12.32
C ARG A 82 -9.26 10.95 -12.82
N GLU A 83 -10.03 10.16 -12.07
CA GLU A 83 -11.35 9.70 -12.51
C GLU A 83 -12.47 10.68 -12.12
N MET A 84 -12.28 11.51 -11.09
CA MET A 84 -13.31 12.42 -10.56
C MET A 84 -12.83 13.90 -10.47
N PRO A 85 -12.09 14.43 -11.46
CA PRO A 85 -11.50 15.78 -11.36
C PRO A 85 -12.58 16.87 -11.23
N ASP A 86 -13.72 16.74 -11.90
CA ASP A 86 -14.79 17.74 -11.85
C ASP A 86 -15.52 17.76 -10.49
N THR A 87 -15.69 16.58 -9.89
CA THR A 87 -16.22 16.46 -8.52
C THR A 87 -15.30 17.18 -7.53
N LEU A 88 -13.99 16.97 -7.62
CA LEU A 88 -13.01 17.62 -6.76
C LEU A 88 -12.93 19.14 -7.02
N ARG A 89 -13.02 19.60 -8.29
CA ARG A 89 -13.14 21.04 -8.60
C ARG A 89 -14.37 21.65 -7.94
N GLY A 90 -15.51 20.95 -7.94
CA GLY A 90 -16.73 21.34 -7.23
C GLY A 90 -16.54 21.48 -5.72
N LYS A 91 -15.54 20.82 -5.13
CA LYS A 91 -15.10 20.90 -3.72
C LYS A 91 -13.98 21.92 -3.49
N GLY A 92 -13.65 22.74 -4.51
CA GLY A 92 -12.65 23.79 -4.41
C GLY A 92 -11.19 23.34 -4.58
N TRP A 93 -10.97 22.23 -5.27
CA TRP A 93 -9.62 21.80 -5.66
C TRP A 93 -9.10 22.63 -6.82
N SER A 94 -7.88 23.13 -6.70
CA SER A 94 -7.19 23.78 -7.81
C SER A 94 -6.63 22.77 -8.81
N ASP A 95 -6.38 23.21 -10.05
CA ASP A 95 -5.71 22.35 -11.05
C ASP A 95 -4.32 21.88 -10.57
N ARG A 96 -3.65 22.68 -9.73
CA ARG A 96 -2.39 22.28 -9.10
C ARG A 96 -2.59 21.11 -8.12
N ASP A 97 -3.59 21.21 -7.23
CA ASP A 97 -3.87 20.14 -6.25
C ASP A 97 -4.26 18.84 -6.97
N LEU A 98 -5.07 18.94 -8.04
CA LEU A 98 -5.46 17.81 -8.88
C LEU A 98 -4.25 17.16 -9.56
N ALA A 99 -3.36 17.98 -10.13
CA ALA A 99 -2.14 17.47 -10.77
C ALA A 99 -1.20 16.80 -9.76
N GLU A 100 -1.07 17.38 -8.57
CA GLU A 100 -0.26 16.81 -7.48
C GLU A 100 -0.86 15.48 -7.00
N ALA A 101 -2.16 15.40 -6.75
CA ALA A 101 -2.85 14.18 -6.36
C ALA A 101 -2.77 13.09 -7.43
N ALA A 102 -3.02 13.43 -8.71
CA ALA A 102 -2.89 12.50 -9.82
C ALA A 102 -1.47 11.95 -9.98
N ASN A 103 -0.45 12.73 -9.58
CA ASN A 103 0.95 12.33 -9.63
C ASN A 103 1.35 11.35 -8.50
N TYR A 104 0.48 11.02 -7.57
CA TYR A 104 0.77 10.05 -6.49
C TYR A 104 1.12 8.67 -7.03
N LEU A 105 0.74 8.34 -8.26
CA LEU A 105 1.23 7.15 -8.96
C LEU A 105 2.76 7.08 -9.02
N THR A 106 3.43 8.24 -9.11
CA THR A 106 4.88 8.37 -9.26
C THR A 106 5.57 9.04 -8.07
N GLN A 107 4.89 9.96 -7.38
CA GLN A 107 5.42 10.72 -6.25
C GLN A 107 4.34 10.89 -5.17
N PRO A 108 4.41 10.17 -4.05
CA PRO A 108 5.52 9.33 -3.54
C PRO A 108 5.74 8.02 -4.28
N GLY A 109 4.83 7.61 -5.16
CA GLY A 109 4.92 6.42 -6.00
C GLY A 109 4.34 5.16 -5.37
N ILE A 110 3.78 4.30 -6.23
CA ILE A 110 3.19 3.02 -5.83
C ILE A 110 4.19 1.86 -5.74
N SER A 111 5.44 2.05 -6.17
CA SER A 111 6.49 1.04 -6.03
C SER A 111 7.01 0.99 -4.59
N VAL A 112 7.09 -0.20 -4.01
CA VAL A 112 7.65 -0.46 -2.66
C VAL A 112 9.04 -1.11 -2.71
N VAL A 113 9.63 -1.24 -3.89
CA VAL A 113 10.92 -1.94 -4.08
C VAL A 113 12.05 -1.23 -3.35
N GLU A 114 12.11 0.10 -3.43
CA GLU A 114 13.15 0.86 -2.75
C GLU A 114 12.94 0.85 -1.23
N ASP A 115 11.69 0.98 -0.77
CA ASP A 115 11.30 0.87 0.64
C ASP A 115 11.81 -0.45 1.25
N ALA A 116 11.52 -1.57 0.59
CA ALA A 116 11.93 -2.90 1.03
C ALA A 116 13.46 -3.06 1.05
N ARG A 117 14.16 -2.61 0.01
CA ARG A 117 15.64 -2.71 -0.08
C ARG A 117 16.33 -1.89 1.02
N ILE A 118 15.86 -0.67 1.26
CA ILE A 118 16.42 0.18 2.30
C ILE A 118 16.18 -0.42 3.67
N ALA A 119 14.94 -0.86 3.95
CA ALA A 119 14.61 -1.46 5.23
C ALA A 119 15.46 -2.70 5.53
N GLN A 120 15.62 -3.60 4.56
CA GLN A 120 16.44 -4.80 4.69
C GLN A 120 17.93 -4.48 4.91
N ALA A 121 18.45 -3.42 4.29
CA ALA A 121 19.83 -3.00 4.50
C ALA A 121 20.06 -2.30 5.85
N ALA A 122 19.00 -1.73 6.45
CA ALA A 122 19.08 -0.91 7.66
C ALA A 122 18.76 -1.68 8.96
N GLY A 123 18.07 -2.83 8.88
CA GLY A 123 17.66 -3.55 10.08
C GLY A 123 17.26 -5.00 9.82
N GLU A 124 16.94 -5.69 10.90
CA GLU A 124 16.45 -7.07 10.87
C GLU A 124 14.93 -7.06 10.61
N ILE A 125 14.56 -7.52 9.42
CA ILE A 125 13.18 -7.56 8.93
C ILE A 125 12.63 -8.98 9.01
N HIS A 126 11.48 -9.13 9.64
CA HIS A 126 10.81 -10.42 9.79
C HIS A 126 9.65 -10.60 8.82
N ALA A 127 8.92 -9.53 8.51
CA ALA A 127 7.79 -9.58 7.58
C ALA A 127 7.69 -8.31 6.74
N LEU A 128 7.20 -8.47 5.50
CA LEU A 128 6.83 -7.40 4.60
C LEU A 128 5.44 -7.69 4.02
N HIS A 129 4.62 -6.64 3.88
CA HIS A 129 3.30 -6.74 3.26
C HIS A 129 2.92 -5.37 2.67
N ASP A 130 2.44 -5.36 1.43
CA ASP A 130 2.00 -4.15 0.74
C ASP A 130 0.46 -4.02 0.84
N PRO A 131 -0.06 -2.98 1.49
CA PRO A 131 -1.50 -2.71 1.53
C PRO A 131 -2.03 -2.40 0.12
N THR A 132 -2.97 -3.20 -0.36
CA THR A 132 -3.68 -3.02 -1.62
C THR A 132 -5.17 -2.79 -1.37
N GLU A 133 -6.07 -3.54 -2.00
CA GLU A 133 -7.51 -3.42 -1.84
C GLU A 133 -7.96 -3.62 -0.39
N GLY A 134 -8.87 -2.76 0.04
CA GLY A 134 -9.31 -2.70 1.44
C GLY A 134 -8.32 -1.99 2.36
N GLY A 135 -7.29 -1.39 1.77
CA GLY A 135 -6.36 -0.49 2.42
C GLY A 135 -5.53 -1.10 3.54
N VAL A 136 -4.98 -0.22 4.38
CA VAL A 136 -4.14 -0.63 5.51
C VAL A 136 -4.92 -1.46 6.53
N ALA A 137 -6.23 -1.24 6.68
CA ALA A 137 -7.06 -2.03 7.59
C ALA A 137 -7.04 -3.52 7.23
N THR A 138 -7.29 -3.85 5.96
CA THR A 138 -7.26 -5.24 5.47
C THR A 138 -5.86 -5.82 5.60
N ALA A 139 -4.84 -5.11 5.17
CA ALA A 139 -3.44 -5.56 5.23
C ALA A 139 -2.97 -5.87 6.66
N LEU A 140 -3.40 -5.11 7.66
CA LEU A 140 -3.11 -5.39 9.07
C LEU A 140 -3.72 -6.72 9.55
N VAL A 141 -4.94 -7.03 9.11
CA VAL A 141 -5.60 -8.31 9.42
C VAL A 141 -4.90 -9.46 8.70
N GLU A 142 -4.50 -9.26 7.46
CA GLU A 142 -3.83 -10.26 6.64
C GLU A 142 -2.46 -10.65 7.21
N ILE A 143 -1.61 -9.66 7.52
CA ILE A 143 -0.27 -9.92 8.06
C ILE A 143 -0.35 -10.54 9.47
N ALA A 144 -1.30 -10.11 10.31
CA ALA A 144 -1.55 -10.69 11.62
C ALA A 144 -2.00 -12.15 11.51
N THR A 145 -2.94 -12.43 10.62
CA THR A 145 -3.47 -13.77 10.37
C THR A 145 -2.41 -14.70 9.80
N ALA A 146 -1.66 -14.25 8.80
CA ALA A 146 -0.59 -15.02 8.18
C ALA A 146 0.51 -15.39 9.18
N SER A 147 0.85 -14.47 10.10
CA SER A 147 1.86 -14.69 11.13
C SER A 147 1.33 -15.39 12.38
N GLY A 148 0.01 -15.46 12.57
CA GLY A 148 -0.61 -16.04 13.76
C GLY A 148 -0.37 -15.22 15.03
N VAL A 149 -0.36 -13.90 14.94
CA VAL A 149 -0.09 -12.97 16.04
C VAL A 149 -1.22 -11.96 16.19
N ASP A 150 -1.25 -11.26 17.31
CA ASP A 150 -2.13 -10.11 17.54
C ASP A 150 -1.34 -8.80 17.35
N LEU A 151 -2.01 -7.73 16.92
CA LEU A 151 -1.40 -6.43 16.70
C LEU A 151 -2.05 -5.35 17.59
N ASP A 152 -1.23 -4.46 18.11
CA ASP A 152 -1.62 -3.20 18.75
C ASP A 152 -1.18 -2.06 17.83
N ILE A 153 -2.14 -1.35 17.26
CA ILE A 153 -1.91 -0.26 16.31
C ILE A 153 -2.26 1.07 16.97
N ASP A 154 -1.46 2.07 16.73
CA ASP A 154 -1.69 3.44 17.18
C ASP A 154 -2.17 4.30 16.00
N ALA A 155 -3.46 4.64 15.99
CA ALA A 155 -4.08 5.43 14.93
C ALA A 155 -3.42 6.81 14.77
N ASP A 156 -2.95 7.39 15.90
CA ASP A 156 -2.40 8.74 15.91
C ASP A 156 -1.00 8.82 15.24
N THR A 157 -0.36 7.67 15.02
CA THR A 157 0.96 7.57 14.38
C THR A 157 0.92 7.16 12.92
N LEU A 158 -0.26 6.82 12.40
CA LEU A 158 -0.41 6.43 10.99
C LEU A 158 -0.13 7.61 10.06
N PRO A 159 0.85 7.50 9.17
CA PRO A 159 1.13 8.58 8.24
C PRO A 159 0.00 8.69 7.20
N ILE A 160 -0.44 9.89 6.96
CA ILE A 160 -1.31 10.26 5.86
C ILE A 160 -0.93 11.65 5.36
N SER A 161 -0.89 11.85 4.06
CA SER A 161 -0.62 13.16 3.51
C SER A 161 -1.84 14.08 3.69
N LEU A 162 -1.60 15.39 3.82
CA LEU A 162 -2.69 16.37 3.89
C LEU A 162 -3.59 16.32 2.65
N LEU A 163 -3.02 16.00 1.50
CA LEU A 163 -3.76 15.91 0.24
C LEU A 163 -4.64 14.65 0.20
N SER A 164 -4.12 13.49 0.65
CA SER A 164 -4.90 12.26 0.77
C SER A 164 -6.02 12.40 1.80
N GLN A 165 -5.73 13.00 2.96
CA GLN A 165 -6.74 13.23 3.99
C GLN A 165 -7.87 14.11 3.45
N ARG A 166 -7.53 15.27 2.86
CA ARG A 166 -8.51 16.18 2.26
C ARG A 166 -9.35 15.49 1.18
N LEU A 167 -8.71 14.69 0.32
CA LEU A 167 -9.42 13.96 -0.72
C LEU A 167 -10.45 13.00 -0.11
N CYS A 168 -10.02 12.16 0.84
CA CYS A 168 -10.91 11.21 1.50
C CYS A 168 -12.09 11.92 2.19
N ASP A 169 -11.83 13.03 2.89
CA ASP A 169 -12.87 13.84 3.54
C ASP A 169 -13.87 14.42 2.50
N ASP A 170 -13.36 14.96 1.40
CA ASP A 170 -14.17 15.61 0.36
C ASP A 170 -15.06 14.63 -0.41
N VAL A 171 -14.60 13.37 -0.62
CA VAL A 171 -15.40 12.36 -1.32
C VAL A 171 -16.11 11.39 -0.36
N GLY A 172 -15.87 11.49 0.95
CA GLY A 172 -16.58 10.74 1.99
C GLY A 172 -16.17 9.27 2.08
N ILE A 173 -14.88 8.98 1.96
CA ILE A 173 -14.32 7.63 2.15
C ILE A 173 -13.37 7.58 3.36
N ASP A 174 -13.26 6.41 3.97
CA ASP A 174 -12.31 6.18 5.07
C ASP A 174 -10.92 5.82 4.50
N PRO A 175 -9.86 6.61 4.78
CA PRO A 175 -8.52 6.32 4.29
C PRO A 175 -7.95 4.97 4.77
N PHE A 176 -8.46 4.41 5.87
CA PHE A 176 -8.05 3.07 6.34
C PHE A 176 -8.47 1.95 5.40
N GLY A 177 -9.64 2.10 4.75
CA GLY A 177 -10.21 1.10 3.84
C GLY A 177 -9.96 1.40 2.37
N ALA A 178 -9.28 2.49 2.05
CA ALA A 178 -8.98 2.90 0.68
C ALA A 178 -7.66 2.31 0.20
N ILE A 179 -7.64 1.80 -1.03
CA ILE A 179 -6.45 1.19 -1.65
C ILE A 179 -5.20 2.04 -1.44
N SER A 180 -4.15 1.40 -0.91
CA SER A 180 -2.94 2.07 -0.42
C SER A 180 -1.65 1.54 -1.05
N SER A 181 -1.73 0.98 -2.29
CA SER A 181 -0.53 0.57 -3.02
C SER A 181 0.49 1.70 -3.03
N GLY A 182 1.73 1.34 -2.77
CA GLY A 182 2.82 2.29 -2.51
C GLY A 182 3.23 2.36 -1.05
N ALA A 183 2.34 2.08 -0.11
CA ALA A 183 2.70 1.86 1.28
C ALA A 183 3.29 0.45 1.48
N LEU A 184 4.17 0.31 2.47
CA LEU A 184 4.73 -0.98 2.87
C LEU A 184 4.62 -1.13 4.38
N LEU A 185 3.98 -2.22 4.83
CA LEU A 185 4.05 -2.69 6.20
C LEU A 185 5.35 -3.46 6.41
N ILE A 186 6.11 -3.08 7.43
CA ILE A 186 7.40 -3.66 7.76
C ILE A 186 7.38 -4.12 9.21
N GLY A 187 7.47 -5.44 9.42
CA GLY A 187 7.69 -6.03 10.73
C GLY A 187 9.19 -6.19 10.98
N CYS A 188 9.70 -5.62 12.04
CA CYS A 188 11.14 -5.63 12.34
C CYS A 188 11.41 -5.75 13.83
N THR A 189 12.64 -6.17 14.18
CA THR A 189 13.14 -6.10 15.55
C THR A 189 13.02 -4.68 16.08
N ALA A 190 12.36 -4.50 17.24
CA ALA A 190 12.06 -3.19 17.83
C ALA A 190 13.31 -2.30 18.01
N GLY A 191 14.47 -2.88 18.28
CA GLY A 191 15.74 -2.15 18.45
C GLY A 191 16.27 -1.52 17.15
N THR A 192 15.82 -1.96 15.97
CA THR A 192 16.27 -1.45 14.64
C THR A 192 15.32 -0.41 14.03
N THR A 193 14.15 -0.20 14.62
CA THR A 193 13.10 0.71 14.14
C THR A 193 13.65 2.08 13.74
N ARG A 194 14.39 2.72 14.64
CA ARG A 194 14.95 4.07 14.43
C ARG A 194 15.89 4.11 13.22
N THR A 195 16.77 3.12 13.12
CA THR A 195 17.74 3.02 12.03
C THR A 195 17.04 2.86 10.69
N ILE A 196 15.98 2.04 10.63
CA ILE A 196 15.18 1.84 9.40
C ILE A 196 14.48 3.14 9.00
N VAL A 197 13.79 3.80 9.94
CA VAL A 197 13.07 5.06 9.67
C VAL A 197 14.04 6.15 9.20
N ASP A 198 15.19 6.32 9.87
CA ASP A 198 16.19 7.31 9.50
C ASP A 198 16.79 7.00 8.11
N ALA A 199 17.01 5.72 7.78
CA ALA A 199 17.51 5.32 6.46
C ALA A 199 16.50 5.62 5.33
N LEU A 200 15.22 5.32 5.53
CA LEU A 200 14.13 5.66 4.59
C LEU A 200 14.03 7.17 4.40
N ALA A 201 14.12 7.95 5.49
CA ALA A 201 14.07 9.41 5.44
C ALA A 201 15.21 10.02 4.61
N THR A 202 16.41 9.42 4.57
CA THR A 202 17.52 9.88 3.71
C THR A 202 17.20 9.85 2.21
N ARG A 203 16.20 9.03 1.83
CA ARG A 203 15.70 8.90 0.45
C ARG A 203 14.37 9.61 0.24
N GLY A 204 13.94 10.41 1.22
CA GLY A 204 12.67 11.14 1.17
C GLY A 204 11.43 10.25 1.34
N ILE A 205 11.60 9.00 1.80
CA ILE A 205 10.50 8.09 2.10
C ILE A 205 10.05 8.32 3.53
N VAL A 206 8.83 8.79 3.70
CA VAL A 206 8.20 8.92 5.03
C VAL A 206 7.96 7.51 5.57
N ALA A 207 8.29 7.30 6.85
CA ALA A 207 7.97 6.06 7.54
C ALA A 207 7.71 6.36 9.02
N ALA A 208 6.77 5.64 9.62
CA ALA A 208 6.46 5.76 11.04
C ALA A 208 6.26 4.38 11.66
N GLN A 209 6.62 4.26 12.94
CA GLN A 209 6.19 3.13 13.73
C GLN A 209 4.71 3.32 14.08
N ILE A 210 3.89 2.40 13.61
CA ILE A 210 2.44 2.45 13.75
C ILE A 210 1.90 1.49 14.81
N GLY A 211 2.74 0.60 15.32
CA GLY A 211 2.29 -0.38 16.29
C GLY A 211 3.35 -1.37 16.73
N THR A 212 2.88 -2.41 17.42
CA THR A 212 3.70 -3.50 17.95
C THR A 212 2.97 -4.83 17.82
N VAL A 213 3.76 -5.90 17.69
CA VAL A 213 3.27 -7.27 17.66
C VAL A 213 3.16 -7.80 19.09
N ARG A 214 1.92 -8.20 19.45
CA ARG A 214 1.66 -8.86 20.74
C ARG A 214 2.01 -10.34 20.67
N SER A 215 1.77 -11.03 21.79
CA SER A 215 1.97 -12.48 21.91
C SER A 215 1.25 -13.25 20.83
N GLY A 216 1.81 -14.41 20.48
CA GLY A 216 1.30 -15.28 19.40
C GLY A 216 -0.09 -15.84 19.67
N ARG A 217 -0.63 -16.42 18.63
CA ARG A 217 -1.98 -17.00 18.52
C ARG A 217 -2.27 -18.01 19.62
N VAL A 218 -3.41 -17.85 20.27
CA VAL A 218 -4.02 -18.91 21.07
C VAL A 218 -4.75 -19.86 20.13
N GLU A 219 -4.52 -21.17 20.27
CA GLU A 219 -5.15 -22.20 19.44
C GLU A 219 -6.70 -22.06 19.48
N GLY A 220 -7.32 -22.05 18.30
CA GLY A 220 -8.77 -21.91 18.15
C GLY A 220 -9.30 -20.46 18.14
N ARG A 221 -8.45 -19.43 18.27
CA ARG A 221 -8.85 -18.01 18.18
C ARG A 221 -8.26 -17.37 16.92
N SER A 222 -9.04 -16.51 16.26
CA SER A 222 -8.54 -15.62 15.19
C SER A 222 -7.56 -14.59 15.75
N SER A 223 -6.62 -14.14 14.91
CA SER A 223 -5.77 -13.01 15.24
C SER A 223 -6.61 -11.77 15.54
N GLU A 224 -6.20 -10.99 16.53
CA GLU A 224 -6.85 -9.75 16.94
C GLU A 224 -5.97 -8.56 16.54
N VAL A 225 -6.57 -7.62 15.82
CA VAL A 225 -5.96 -6.32 15.56
C VAL A 225 -6.82 -5.28 16.25
N ARG A 226 -6.23 -4.54 17.18
CA ARG A 226 -6.92 -3.45 17.87
C ARG A 226 -6.23 -2.13 17.60
N LEU A 227 -7.04 -1.09 17.55
CA LEU A 227 -6.62 0.27 17.23
C LEU A 227 -6.68 1.13 18.49
N ARG A 228 -5.64 1.87 18.79
CA ARG A 228 -5.64 2.90 19.82
C ARG A 228 -5.92 4.26 19.18
N ARG A 229 -6.93 4.96 19.69
CA ARG A 229 -7.27 6.33 19.31
C ARG A 229 -7.65 7.10 20.56
N ASP A 230 -7.12 8.31 20.74
CA ASP A 230 -7.40 9.16 21.91
C ASP A 230 -7.25 8.42 23.25
N ASN A 231 -6.21 7.60 23.39
CA ASN A 231 -5.94 6.71 24.55
C ASN A 231 -7.00 5.61 24.82
N SER A 232 -7.92 5.37 23.91
CA SER A 232 -8.91 4.29 23.98
C SER A 232 -8.60 3.19 22.97
N TRP A 233 -8.85 1.93 23.36
CA TRP A 233 -8.72 0.80 22.45
C TRP A 233 -10.07 0.49 21.81
N GLU A 234 -10.06 0.33 20.50
CA GLU A 234 -11.22 -0.05 19.70
C GLU A 234 -10.88 -1.19 18.74
N ALA A 235 -11.89 -1.86 18.21
CA ALA A 235 -11.71 -2.83 17.15
C ALA A 235 -11.28 -2.10 15.87
N LEU A 236 -10.38 -2.74 15.09
CA LEU A 236 -10.02 -2.23 13.77
C LEU A 236 -11.28 -2.18 12.89
N PRO A 237 -11.54 -1.07 12.18
CA PRO A 237 -12.64 -1.00 11.22
C PRO A 237 -12.49 -2.06 10.13
N GLN A 238 -13.60 -2.67 9.72
CA GLN A 238 -13.65 -3.69 8.68
C GLN A 238 -14.42 -3.17 7.46
N PHE A 239 -13.89 -3.41 6.30
CA PHE A 239 -14.45 -2.98 5.03
C PHE A 239 -14.79 -4.22 4.19
N SER A 240 -16.04 -4.33 3.74
CA SER A 240 -16.48 -5.46 2.89
C SER A 240 -16.03 -5.34 1.44
N VAL A 241 -15.70 -4.11 1.02
CA VAL A 241 -15.16 -3.74 -0.29
C VAL A 241 -14.19 -2.58 -0.07
N ASP A 242 -13.31 -2.35 -1.03
CA ASP A 242 -12.47 -1.16 -1.00
C ASP A 242 -13.31 0.11 -0.99
N GLU A 243 -12.91 1.10 -0.20
CA GLU A 243 -13.66 2.34 -0.04
C GLU A 243 -13.79 3.12 -1.36
N ILE A 244 -12.80 3.08 -2.25
CA ILE A 244 -12.95 3.75 -3.56
C ILE A 244 -13.98 3.06 -4.46
N ALA A 245 -14.21 1.75 -4.30
CA ALA A 245 -15.21 1.06 -5.10
C ALA A 245 -16.62 1.64 -4.90
N ARG A 246 -16.90 2.20 -3.71
CA ARG A 246 -18.17 2.87 -3.41
C ARG A 246 -18.41 4.13 -4.25
N LEU A 247 -17.33 4.75 -4.76
CA LEU A 247 -17.42 5.96 -5.59
C LEU A 247 -17.80 5.66 -7.05
N PHE A 248 -17.63 4.39 -7.49
CA PHE A 248 -17.81 3.96 -8.87
C PHE A 248 -18.93 2.94 -9.06
N THR A 249 -19.63 2.56 -7.99
CA THR A 249 -20.87 1.74 -8.07
C THR A 249 -22.07 2.66 -8.23
N GLU A 250 -22.82 2.47 -9.33
CA GLU A 250 -24.17 3.03 -9.51
C GLU A 250 -25.20 2.35 -8.60
#